data_511b129f440b6764b70a06974e5d48db
#
_entry.id   511b129f440b6764b70a06974e5d48db
#
_cell.length_a   1.000
_cell.length_b   1.000
_cell.length_c   1.000
_cell.angle_alpha   90.00
_cell.angle_beta   90.00
_cell.angle_gamma   90.00
#
_symmetry.space_group_name_H-M   'P 1'
#
loop_
_entity.id
_entity.type
_entity.pdbx_description
1 polymer ?
#
loop_
_entity_poly.entity_id
_entity_poly.type
_entity_poly.pdbx_seq_one_letter_code
_entity_poly.pdbx_strand_id
1 'polypeptide(L)'
;TILHYLKSLGYSGPILVHLKKTDHGTLLNGVWAHMNETLHTGDLLCLHLEENTSGTSIFPQQIPLAICYEDEDLLVIDKPAGMPVHPSAAHQRDTLANAVTGYYRAKGEIRPFRCINRLDADTSGLIIVAKNMLSAALLGKAMQQRMIRREYLAVVCGTLTGSGTVHAPIARVKPGDVRRQVDFLCG
;
A
#
# COMPACT_ATOMS: atom_id res chain seq x y z
N THR A 1 -27.95 -3.40 -5.98
CA THR A 1 -27.80 -2.71 -4.69
C THR A 1 -26.49 -1.97 -4.61
N ILE A 2 -26.41 -0.96 -3.73
CA ILE A 2 -25.19 -0.19 -3.44
C ILE A 2 -24.02 -1.14 -3.13
N LEU A 3 -24.25 -2.13 -2.26
CA LEU A 3 -23.22 -3.11 -1.89
C LEU A 3 -22.62 -3.85 -3.09
N HIS A 4 -23.50 -4.33 -3.99
CA HIS A 4 -23.06 -5.06 -5.18
C HIS A 4 -22.26 -4.15 -6.13
N TYR A 5 -22.73 -2.94 -6.34
CA TYR A 5 -22.08 -1.94 -7.18
C TYR A 5 -20.69 -1.58 -6.65
N LEU A 6 -20.56 -1.27 -5.36
CA LEU A 6 -19.27 -0.94 -4.76
C LEU A 6 -18.28 -2.13 -4.83
N LYS A 7 -18.76 -3.37 -4.64
CA LYS A 7 -17.91 -4.56 -4.82
C LYS A 7 -17.43 -4.70 -6.27
N SER A 8 -18.27 -4.41 -7.26
CA SER A 8 -17.86 -4.46 -8.67
C SER A 8 -16.79 -3.41 -9.02
N LEU A 9 -16.81 -2.26 -8.33
CA LEU A 9 -15.79 -1.21 -8.43
C LEU A 9 -14.50 -1.51 -7.65
N GLY A 10 -14.43 -2.65 -6.94
CA GLY A 10 -13.22 -3.05 -6.21
C GLY A 10 -13.16 -2.60 -4.75
N TYR A 11 -14.24 -2.05 -4.17
CA TYR A 11 -14.29 -1.73 -2.75
C TYR A 11 -14.15 -3.00 -1.90
N SER A 12 -13.14 -3.03 -1.06
CA SER A 12 -12.84 -4.18 -0.18
C SER A 12 -13.83 -4.28 1.00
N GLY A 13 -13.93 -5.48 1.58
CA GLY A 13 -14.76 -5.70 2.78
C GLY A 13 -14.50 -4.69 3.91
N PRO A 14 -13.25 -4.43 4.30
CA PRO A 14 -12.93 -3.41 5.30
C PRO A 14 -13.44 -2.01 4.96
N ILE A 15 -13.34 -1.57 3.70
CA ILE A 15 -13.88 -0.28 3.27
C ILE A 15 -15.40 -0.23 3.41
N LEU A 16 -16.09 -1.30 2.98
CA LEU A 16 -17.55 -1.39 3.09
C LEU A 16 -18.01 -1.38 4.55
N VAL A 17 -17.25 -2.01 5.45
CA VAL A 17 -17.50 -1.96 6.91
C VAL A 17 -17.25 -0.56 7.45
N HIS A 18 -16.19 0.11 6.99
CA HIS A 18 -15.90 1.50 7.37
C HIS A 18 -17.05 2.43 6.97
N LEU A 19 -17.49 2.39 5.72
CA LEU A 19 -18.62 3.19 5.23
C LEU A 19 -19.91 2.98 6.02
N LYS A 20 -20.19 1.73 6.44
CA LYS A 20 -21.36 1.40 7.28
C LYS A 20 -21.29 2.00 8.69
N LYS A 21 -20.07 2.17 9.22
CA LYS A 21 -19.84 2.68 10.58
C LYS A 21 -19.65 4.20 10.62
N THR A 22 -19.39 4.81 9.47
CA THR A 22 -19.25 6.27 9.33
C THR A 22 -20.62 6.89 9.27
N ASP A 23 -20.87 7.88 10.09
CA ASP A 23 -22.11 8.65 10.03
C ASP A 23 -22.21 9.34 8.67
N HIS A 24 -23.35 9.18 8.00
CA HIS A 24 -23.53 9.62 6.61
C HIS A 24 -22.45 9.13 5.64
N GLY A 25 -21.82 7.98 5.93
CA GLY A 25 -20.72 7.40 5.14
C GLY A 25 -21.14 7.05 3.70
N THR A 26 -22.44 6.86 3.46
CA THR A 26 -22.99 6.60 2.12
C THR A 26 -24.24 7.43 1.93
N LEU A 27 -24.25 8.32 0.93
CA LEU A 27 -25.41 9.10 0.56
C LEU A 27 -25.86 8.73 -0.84
N LEU A 28 -27.16 8.49 -1.00
CA LEU A 28 -27.82 8.31 -2.28
C LEU A 28 -28.71 9.53 -2.55
N ASN A 29 -28.41 10.27 -3.60
CA ASN A 29 -29.13 11.51 -3.95
C ASN A 29 -29.18 12.52 -2.78
N GLY A 30 -28.09 12.57 -1.98
CA GLY A 30 -27.96 13.46 -0.84
C GLY A 30 -28.61 12.96 0.46
N VAL A 31 -29.27 11.80 0.46
CA VAL A 31 -29.91 11.20 1.63
C VAL A 31 -29.05 10.01 2.12
N TRP A 32 -28.93 9.86 3.43
CA TRP A 32 -28.22 8.70 4.02
C TRP A 32 -28.87 7.39 3.58
N ALA A 33 -28.05 6.49 3.04
CA ALA A 33 -28.51 5.26 2.42
C ALA A 33 -27.83 4.02 3.00
N HIS A 34 -28.58 2.94 3.06
CA HIS A 34 -28.06 1.63 3.46
C HIS A 34 -27.51 0.86 2.26
N MET A 35 -26.52 -0.02 2.51
CA MET A 35 -25.84 -0.78 1.46
C MET A 35 -26.73 -1.75 0.67
N ASN A 36 -27.93 -2.08 1.19
CA ASN A 36 -28.91 -2.95 0.54
C ASN A 36 -29.89 -2.18 -0.38
N GLU A 37 -29.85 -0.85 -0.38
CA GLU A 37 -30.70 -0.04 -1.25
C GLU A 37 -30.37 -0.26 -2.72
N THR A 38 -31.42 -0.14 -3.55
CA THR A 38 -31.32 -0.35 -5.00
C THR A 38 -30.84 0.94 -5.67
N LEU A 39 -29.87 0.81 -6.58
CA LEU A 39 -29.41 1.90 -7.44
C LEU A 39 -30.12 1.86 -8.78
N HIS A 40 -30.44 3.04 -9.29
CA HIS A 40 -30.99 3.25 -10.63
C HIS A 40 -30.04 4.10 -11.46
N THR A 41 -30.19 4.03 -12.76
CA THR A 41 -29.40 4.87 -13.67
C THR A 41 -29.75 6.34 -13.43
N GLY A 42 -28.72 7.17 -13.24
CA GLY A 42 -28.86 8.59 -12.94
C GLY A 42 -28.76 8.94 -11.45
N ASP A 43 -28.74 7.95 -10.55
CA ASP A 43 -28.52 8.19 -9.13
C ASP A 43 -27.11 8.73 -8.86
N LEU A 44 -27.01 9.68 -7.92
CA LEU A 44 -25.77 10.21 -7.39
C LEU A 44 -25.43 9.49 -6.08
N LEU A 45 -24.35 8.68 -6.11
CA LEU A 45 -23.83 7.99 -4.93
C LEU A 45 -22.59 8.71 -4.41
N CYS A 46 -22.69 9.32 -3.21
CA CYS A 46 -21.57 9.96 -2.53
C CYS A 46 -21.08 9.06 -1.39
N LEU A 47 -19.76 8.90 -1.29
CA LEU A 47 -19.09 8.08 -0.27
C LEU A 47 -18.14 8.95 0.54
N HIS A 48 -18.28 8.92 1.86
CA HIS A 48 -17.41 9.63 2.78
C HIS A 48 -16.37 8.62 3.33
N LEU A 49 -15.19 8.64 2.73
CA LEU A 49 -14.06 7.80 3.13
C LEU A 49 -13.13 8.56 4.09
N GLU A 50 -13.70 9.21 5.09
CA GLU A 50 -12.91 9.88 6.13
C GLU A 50 -12.15 8.84 6.95
N GLU A 51 -10.85 9.02 7.01
CA GLU A 51 -9.97 8.13 7.75
C GLU A 51 -9.69 8.70 9.14
N ASN A 52 -10.06 7.94 10.16
CA ASN A 52 -9.65 8.29 11.51
C ASN A 52 -8.14 8.06 11.65
N THR A 53 -7.38 9.16 11.62
CA THR A 53 -5.91 9.16 11.66
C THR A 53 -5.33 9.18 13.08
N SER A 54 -6.18 9.09 14.11
CA SER A 54 -5.80 9.17 15.52
C SER A 54 -4.91 8.02 16.02
N GLY A 55 -4.55 7.06 15.16
CA GLY A 55 -3.76 5.87 15.52
C GLY A 55 -2.41 5.72 14.81
N THR A 56 -1.92 6.70 14.04
CA THR A 56 -0.60 6.56 13.41
C THR A 56 0.51 6.79 14.43
N SER A 57 1.11 5.70 14.91
CA SER A 57 2.27 5.72 15.80
C SER A 57 3.59 6.09 15.10
N ILE A 58 3.56 6.43 13.81
CA ILE A 58 4.74 6.76 13.02
C ILE A 58 5.08 8.24 13.24
N PHE A 59 6.27 8.48 13.81
CA PHE A 59 6.76 9.85 14.01
C PHE A 59 7.11 10.52 12.68
N PRO A 60 6.56 11.71 12.40
CA PRO A 60 6.93 12.47 11.20
C PRO A 60 8.39 12.94 11.29
N GLN A 61 9.13 12.79 10.19
CA GLN A 61 10.51 13.25 10.06
C GLN A 61 10.71 14.01 8.74
N GLN A 62 11.45 15.10 8.80
CA GLN A 62 11.81 15.91 7.65
C GLN A 62 13.00 15.27 6.91
N ILE A 63 12.77 14.12 6.28
CA ILE A 63 13.76 13.41 5.46
C ILE A 63 13.41 13.68 3.99
N PRO A 64 14.35 14.14 3.16
CA PRO A 64 14.11 14.37 1.75
C PRO A 64 13.62 13.11 1.03
N LEU A 65 12.62 13.26 0.16
CA LEU A 65 12.07 12.19 -0.66
C LEU A 65 12.33 12.46 -2.14
N ALA A 66 12.86 11.47 -2.85
CA ALA A 66 12.94 11.48 -4.31
C ALA A 66 11.59 11.01 -4.88
N ILE A 67 10.66 11.96 -5.04
CA ILE A 67 9.32 11.69 -5.56
C ILE A 67 9.40 11.61 -7.09
N CYS A 68 9.02 10.46 -7.65
CA CYS A 68 8.96 10.22 -9.09
C CYS A 68 7.60 10.53 -9.69
N TYR A 69 6.54 10.36 -8.91
CA TYR A 69 5.17 10.63 -9.31
C TYR A 69 4.29 10.89 -8.08
N GLU A 70 3.35 11.80 -8.22
CA GLU A 70 2.30 12.05 -7.20
C GLU A 70 1.01 12.52 -7.87
N ASP A 71 -0.11 11.99 -7.43
CA ASP A 71 -1.45 12.46 -7.70
C ASP A 71 -2.32 12.44 -6.43
N GLU A 72 -3.65 12.46 -6.57
CA GLU A 72 -4.58 12.42 -5.42
C GLU A 72 -4.63 11.02 -4.76
N ASP A 73 -4.27 9.97 -5.49
CA ASP A 73 -4.44 8.57 -5.12
C ASP A 73 -3.16 7.88 -4.66
N LEU A 74 -2.03 8.23 -5.25
CA LEU A 74 -0.77 7.54 -4.99
C LEU A 74 0.43 8.47 -5.03
N LEU A 75 1.51 8.00 -4.40
CA LEU A 75 2.83 8.61 -4.39
C LEU A 75 3.84 7.52 -4.77
N VAL A 76 4.70 7.79 -5.75
CA VAL A 76 5.80 6.89 -6.14
C VAL A 76 7.12 7.54 -5.75
N ILE A 77 7.92 6.81 -5.00
CA ILE A 77 9.17 7.30 -4.43
C ILE A 77 10.31 6.39 -4.85
N ASP A 78 11.42 6.96 -5.29
CA ASP A 78 12.68 6.25 -5.43
C ASP A 78 13.37 6.20 -4.07
N LYS A 79 13.28 5.03 -3.40
CA LYS A 79 13.86 4.83 -2.08
C LYS A 79 15.37 4.65 -2.19
N PRO A 80 16.18 5.42 -1.45
CA PRO A 80 17.62 5.18 -1.42
C PRO A 80 17.97 3.84 -0.72
N ALA A 81 19.14 3.31 -1.02
CA ALA A 81 19.74 2.23 -0.23
C ALA A 81 20.07 2.72 1.20
N GLY A 82 20.10 1.80 2.16
CA GLY A 82 20.34 2.10 3.57
C GLY A 82 19.13 2.58 4.36
N MET A 83 17.97 2.75 3.71
CA MET A 83 16.73 3.23 4.35
C MET A 83 15.72 2.09 4.48
N PRO A 84 15.31 1.70 5.70
CA PRO A 84 14.21 0.77 5.91
C PRO A 84 12.86 1.38 5.51
N VAL A 85 11.92 0.54 5.09
CA VAL A 85 10.57 1.02 4.71
C VAL A 85 9.72 1.33 5.93
N HIS A 86 9.73 0.47 6.94
CA HIS A 86 8.90 0.61 8.15
C HIS A 86 9.75 0.71 9.40
N PRO A 87 9.25 1.39 10.45
CA PRO A 87 9.87 1.38 11.76
C PRO A 87 10.06 -0.03 12.32
N SER A 88 11.17 -0.22 13.01
CA SER A 88 11.53 -1.44 13.73
C SER A 88 12.22 -1.08 15.06
N ALA A 89 12.57 -2.07 15.88
CA ALA A 89 13.25 -1.81 17.14
C ALA A 89 14.57 -1.01 16.97
N ALA A 90 15.31 -1.28 15.88
CA ALA A 90 16.56 -0.59 15.58
C ALA A 90 16.38 0.72 14.79
N HIS A 91 15.27 0.89 14.09
CA HIS A 91 15.01 1.99 13.17
C HIS A 91 13.63 2.58 13.44
N GLN A 92 13.54 3.57 14.32
CA GLN A 92 12.25 4.15 14.73
C GLN A 92 11.90 5.45 14.03
N ARG A 93 12.93 6.20 13.54
CA ARG A 93 12.75 7.55 13.03
C ARG A 93 13.45 7.83 11.69
N ASP A 94 14.12 6.85 11.13
CA ASP A 94 14.97 6.95 9.94
C ASP A 94 14.43 6.12 8.75
N THR A 95 13.12 5.87 8.75
CA THR A 95 12.49 5.01 7.75
C THR A 95 11.73 5.81 6.71
N LEU A 96 11.43 5.17 5.57
CA LEU A 96 10.58 5.76 4.53
C LEU A 96 9.20 6.17 5.09
N ALA A 97 8.64 5.38 5.99
CA ALA A 97 7.37 5.70 6.64
C ALA A 97 7.42 7.02 7.43
N ASN A 98 8.54 7.27 8.14
CA ASN A 98 8.74 8.53 8.86
C ASN A 98 8.87 9.72 7.89
N ALA A 99 9.61 9.53 6.79
CA ALA A 99 9.80 10.55 5.76
C ALA A 99 8.48 10.93 5.07
N VAL A 100 7.67 9.93 4.67
CA VAL A 100 6.37 10.15 4.04
C VAL A 100 5.38 10.81 5.01
N THR A 101 5.38 10.39 6.28
CA THR A 101 4.53 11.02 7.29
C THR A 101 4.94 12.49 7.51
N GLY A 102 6.25 12.79 7.51
CA GLY A 102 6.75 14.16 7.57
C GLY A 102 6.36 14.99 6.36
N TYR A 103 6.44 14.41 5.17
CA TYR A 103 6.02 15.03 3.92
C TYR A 103 4.53 15.42 3.93
N TYR A 104 3.64 14.50 4.35
CA TYR A 104 2.22 14.78 4.48
C TYR A 104 1.95 15.90 5.51
N ARG A 105 2.63 15.85 6.65
CA ARG A 105 2.51 16.90 7.67
C ARG A 105 2.93 18.27 7.18
N ALA A 106 4.01 18.36 6.39
CA ALA A 106 4.46 19.62 5.78
C ALA A 106 3.44 20.21 4.79
N LYS A 107 2.61 19.35 4.17
CA LYS A 107 1.48 19.76 3.33
C LYS A 107 0.18 20.05 4.11
N GLY A 108 0.19 19.94 5.42
CA GLY A 108 -1.02 20.07 6.26
C GLY A 108 -1.94 18.85 6.23
N GLU A 109 -1.46 17.72 5.70
CA GLU A 109 -2.21 16.49 5.57
C GLU A 109 -1.89 15.51 6.71
N ILE A 110 -2.90 14.78 7.17
CA ILE A 110 -2.74 13.69 8.13
C ILE A 110 -3.23 12.43 7.46
N ARG A 111 -2.28 11.60 6.98
CA ARG A 111 -2.58 10.36 6.27
C ARG A 111 -1.78 9.20 6.86
N PRO A 112 -2.38 8.00 6.98
CA PRO A 112 -1.63 6.80 7.32
C PRO A 112 -0.66 6.42 6.20
N PHE A 113 0.51 5.92 6.56
CA PHE A 113 1.47 5.38 5.60
C PHE A 113 1.01 4.00 5.10
N ARG A 114 0.77 3.88 3.79
CA ARG A 114 0.30 2.64 3.14
C ARG A 114 1.17 2.29 1.95
N CYS A 115 2.28 1.61 2.17
CA CYS A 115 3.10 1.13 1.07
C CYS A 115 2.48 -0.14 0.44
N ILE A 116 2.48 -0.19 -0.88
CA ILE A 116 1.92 -1.29 -1.67
C ILE A 116 2.95 -2.39 -1.88
N ASN A 117 4.23 -2.03 -2.01
CA ASN A 117 5.36 -2.94 -2.12
C ASN A 117 6.43 -2.57 -1.09
N ARG A 118 7.33 -3.50 -0.83
CA ARG A 118 8.46 -3.30 0.07
C ARG A 118 9.76 -3.62 -0.64
N LEU A 119 10.79 -2.90 -0.25
CA LEU A 119 12.19 -3.18 -0.57
C LEU A 119 12.95 -3.39 0.75
N ASP A 120 13.99 -4.18 0.73
CA ASP A 120 14.89 -4.29 1.87
C ASP A 120 15.64 -2.97 2.10
N ALA A 121 16.24 -2.79 3.27
CA ALA A 121 16.89 -1.53 3.63
C ALA A 121 17.94 -1.13 2.58
N ASP A 122 18.79 -2.06 2.19
CA ASP A 122 19.91 -1.82 1.27
C ASP A 122 19.51 -1.89 -0.23
N THR A 123 18.27 -2.23 -0.52
CA THR A 123 17.73 -2.20 -1.89
C THR A 123 17.18 -0.81 -2.19
N SER A 124 17.67 -0.16 -3.24
CA SER A 124 17.10 1.08 -3.77
C SER A 124 16.01 0.80 -4.81
N GLY A 125 15.20 1.82 -5.12
CA GLY A 125 14.22 1.78 -6.20
C GLY A 125 12.79 2.11 -5.77
N LEU A 126 11.84 1.83 -6.66
CA LEU A 126 10.49 2.37 -6.60
C LEU A 126 9.62 1.72 -5.54
N ILE A 127 9.02 2.56 -4.71
CA ILE A 127 7.97 2.21 -3.75
C ILE A 127 6.70 2.99 -4.08
N ILE A 128 5.58 2.29 -4.14
CA ILE A 128 4.26 2.87 -4.30
C ILE A 128 3.62 3.02 -2.93
N VAL A 129 3.16 4.22 -2.62
CA VAL A 129 2.42 4.53 -1.40
C VAL A 129 1.02 4.99 -1.79
N ALA A 130 0.00 4.33 -1.31
CA ALA A 130 -1.39 4.74 -1.52
C ALA A 130 -1.76 5.87 -0.55
N LYS A 131 -2.41 6.92 -1.07
CA LYS A 131 -2.78 8.12 -0.29
C LYS A 131 -4.12 7.97 0.42
N ASN A 132 -4.94 7.00 0.02
CA ASN A 132 -6.24 6.68 0.62
C ASN A 132 -6.50 5.17 0.68
N MET A 133 -7.55 4.76 1.39
CA MET A 133 -7.85 3.34 1.60
C MET A 133 -8.37 2.64 0.35
N LEU A 134 -9.03 3.35 -0.56
CA LEU A 134 -9.52 2.76 -1.82
C LEU A 134 -8.35 2.45 -2.74
N SER A 135 -7.46 3.40 -2.96
CA SER A 135 -6.25 3.22 -3.76
C SER A 135 -5.37 2.10 -3.18
N ALA A 136 -5.26 2.00 -1.83
CA ALA A 136 -4.55 0.90 -1.18
C ALA A 136 -5.19 -0.46 -1.49
N ALA A 137 -6.52 -0.56 -1.49
CA ALA A 137 -7.23 -1.81 -1.79
C ALA A 137 -7.06 -2.21 -3.27
N LEU A 138 -7.22 -1.25 -4.18
CA LEU A 138 -7.10 -1.49 -5.63
C LEU A 138 -5.67 -1.87 -6.03
N LEU A 139 -4.68 -1.10 -5.57
CA LEU A 139 -3.27 -1.37 -5.83
C LEU A 139 -2.80 -2.67 -5.17
N GLY A 140 -3.27 -2.96 -3.95
CA GLY A 140 -3.00 -4.22 -3.28
C GLY A 140 -3.54 -5.42 -4.05
N LYS A 141 -4.76 -5.32 -4.60
CA LYS A 141 -5.34 -6.33 -5.49
C LYS A 141 -4.54 -6.49 -6.79
N ALA A 142 -4.16 -5.38 -7.42
CA ALA A 142 -3.33 -5.40 -8.62
C ALA A 142 -1.97 -6.06 -8.38
N MET A 143 -1.37 -5.83 -7.20
CA MET A 143 -0.12 -6.48 -6.79
C MET A 143 -0.30 -7.98 -6.61
N GLN A 144 -1.37 -8.43 -5.93
CA GLN A 144 -1.68 -9.85 -5.75
C GLN A 144 -1.93 -10.57 -7.08
N GLN A 145 -2.58 -9.90 -8.01
CA GLN A 145 -2.86 -10.41 -9.36
C GLN A 145 -1.65 -10.30 -10.31
N ARG A 146 -0.50 -9.84 -9.83
CA ARG A 146 0.74 -9.62 -10.62
C ARG A 146 0.55 -8.66 -11.79
N MET A 147 -0.42 -7.76 -11.72
CA MET A 147 -0.61 -6.71 -12.72
C MET A 147 0.46 -5.61 -12.60
N ILE A 148 1.00 -5.41 -11.39
CA ILE A 148 2.17 -4.56 -11.16
C ILE A 148 3.42 -5.43 -11.28
N ARG A 149 4.18 -5.20 -12.36
CA ARG A 149 5.44 -5.91 -12.63
C ARG A 149 6.56 -5.27 -11.80
N ARG A 150 7.45 -6.12 -11.30
CA ARG A 150 8.63 -5.70 -10.55
C ARG A 150 9.86 -6.24 -11.26
N GLU A 151 10.72 -5.32 -11.67
CA GLU A 151 11.99 -5.62 -12.30
C GLU A 151 13.13 -5.09 -11.42
N TYR A 152 14.22 -5.82 -11.36
CA TYR A 152 15.38 -5.49 -10.55
C TYR A 152 16.65 -5.62 -11.36
N LEU A 153 17.58 -4.70 -11.12
CA LEU A 153 18.96 -4.84 -11.55
C LEU A 153 19.80 -5.28 -10.34
N ALA A 154 20.55 -6.35 -10.51
CA ALA A 154 21.41 -6.88 -9.46
C ALA A 154 22.84 -7.10 -9.98
N VAL A 155 23.82 -6.74 -9.14
CA VAL A 155 25.22 -7.10 -9.35
C VAL A 155 25.51 -8.39 -8.59
N VAL A 156 26.03 -9.40 -9.28
CA VAL A 156 26.33 -10.71 -8.71
C VAL A 156 27.83 -11.00 -8.76
N CYS A 157 28.31 -11.81 -7.82
CA CYS A 157 29.69 -12.28 -7.86
C CYS A 157 29.85 -13.41 -8.90
N GLY A 158 30.93 -13.37 -9.68
CA GLY A 158 31.24 -14.34 -10.71
C GLY A 158 30.80 -13.89 -12.11
N THR A 159 30.91 -14.80 -13.06
CA THR A 159 30.58 -14.54 -14.47
C THR A 159 29.31 -15.29 -14.86
N LEU A 160 28.30 -14.55 -15.26
CA LEU A 160 27.10 -15.14 -15.85
C LEU A 160 27.31 -15.28 -17.36
N THR A 161 27.18 -16.51 -17.86
CA THR A 161 27.23 -16.82 -19.29
C THR A 161 25.82 -17.17 -19.76
N GLY A 162 25.19 -16.22 -20.47
CA GLY A 162 23.85 -16.41 -21.02
C GLY A 162 22.72 -15.96 -20.10
N SER A 163 21.48 -16.31 -20.44
CA SER A 163 20.25 -16.01 -19.73
C SER A 163 19.58 -17.29 -19.25
N GLY A 164 18.78 -17.18 -18.20
CA GLY A 164 18.05 -18.31 -17.64
C GLY A 164 16.95 -17.88 -16.68
N THR A 165 16.15 -18.84 -16.26
CA THR A 165 15.09 -18.62 -15.25
C THR A 165 15.32 -19.54 -14.07
N VAL A 166 15.31 -18.98 -12.87
CA VAL A 166 15.28 -19.76 -11.63
C VAL A 166 13.83 -19.78 -11.13
N HIS A 167 13.24 -20.97 -11.13
CA HIS A 167 11.89 -21.19 -10.64
C HIS A 167 11.95 -22.16 -9.46
N ALA A 168 12.07 -21.62 -8.26
CA ALA A 168 12.17 -22.39 -7.04
C ALA A 168 11.35 -21.76 -5.91
N PRO A 169 10.58 -22.53 -5.13
CA PRO A 169 9.86 -22.04 -4.00
C PRO A 169 10.83 -21.64 -2.86
N ILE A 170 10.50 -20.54 -2.17
CA ILE A 170 11.32 -19.99 -1.11
C ILE A 170 10.54 -19.96 0.20
N ALA A 171 11.04 -20.62 1.23
CA ALA A 171 10.47 -20.61 2.56
C ALA A 171 11.44 -20.07 3.63
N ARG A 172 10.94 -19.87 4.83
CA ARG A 172 11.78 -19.58 6.01
C ARG A 172 12.52 -20.84 6.42
N VAL A 173 13.78 -20.71 6.86
CA VAL A 173 14.57 -21.85 7.39
C VAL A 173 13.86 -22.50 8.58
N LYS A 174 13.27 -21.68 9.47
CA LYS A 174 12.40 -22.09 10.59
C LYS A 174 11.45 -20.95 10.96
N PRO A 175 10.37 -21.21 11.67
CA PRO A 175 9.49 -20.17 12.20
C PRO A 175 10.28 -19.10 12.98
N GLY A 176 10.05 -17.82 12.66
CA GLY A 176 10.75 -16.69 13.27
C GLY A 176 12.11 -16.33 12.66
N ASP A 177 12.73 -17.20 11.85
CA ASP A 177 14.00 -16.89 11.17
C ASP A 177 13.81 -15.85 10.06
N VAL A 178 14.78 -14.96 9.92
CA VAL A 178 14.82 -13.99 8.81
C VAL A 178 15.37 -14.60 7.53
N ARG A 179 16.19 -15.65 7.65
CA ARG A 179 16.83 -16.34 6.53
C ARG A 179 15.80 -17.10 5.69
N ARG A 180 16.08 -17.18 4.42
CA ARG A 180 15.28 -17.91 3.45
C ARG A 180 16.12 -19.02 2.83
N GLN A 181 15.44 -20.09 2.41
CA GLN A 181 16.03 -21.20 1.66
C GLN A 181 15.05 -21.65 0.57
N VAL A 182 15.57 -22.35 -0.41
CA VAL A 182 14.72 -23.09 -1.35
C VAL A 182 14.12 -24.27 -0.60
N ASP A 183 12.79 -24.41 -0.67
CA ASP A 183 12.06 -25.49 0.00
C ASP A 183 10.91 -25.95 -0.90
N PHE A 184 11.07 -27.10 -1.49
CA PHE A 184 10.08 -27.71 -2.40
C PHE A 184 8.90 -28.36 -1.66
N LEU A 185 8.92 -28.45 -0.33
CA LEU A 185 7.86 -29.05 0.48
C LEU A 185 6.91 -28.00 1.06
N CYS A 186 7.42 -26.80 1.37
CA CYS A 186 6.68 -25.75 2.09
C CYS A 186 6.65 -24.39 1.38
N GLY A 187 7.19 -24.28 0.18
CA GLY A 187 7.29 -23.04 -0.62
C GLY A 187 6.16 -22.85 -1.63
#